data_d5530985ef0f9b8f4b3596a7b450d976
#
_entry.id   d5530985ef0f9b8f4b3596a7b450d976
#
_cell.length_a   1.000
_cell.length_b   1.000
_cell.length_c   1.000
_cell.angle_alpha   90.00
_cell.angle_beta   90.00
_cell.angle_gamma   90.00
#
_symmetry.space_group_name_H-M   'P 1'
#
loop_
_entity.id
_entity.type
_entity.pdbx_description
1 polymer ?
#
loop_
_entity_poly.entity_id
_entity_poly.type
_entity_poly.pdbx_seq_one_letter_code
_entity_poly.pdbx_strand_id
1 'polypeptide(L)'
;MRNQLSPSRRRFLQASLAAAAAVAALPEGLRADNILRKQIDEYAPGNIKLSHRVSSNLSEDDLHFLQQIGLRFARVEWPQERSGLAEMRETRDRYKKYGLEIYSGVQYAYRSLKVQLGQPGRDEDIESYQQFIRNLGDIGATIASYDFHPGNTYTTSEVETERGYTARKFDLEDFRNRVEKQMHDRVYTADDIWANYAYLMKAILPVAKEADIKLALHPDDPPLEMMNGVAKVFVHYDGYKRAEEISDSIEGKGSPHWGLTFCVGTWSVTFSNLNNWRGPMSFVVRLPAVA
;
A
#
# COMPACT_ATOMS: atom_id res chain seq x y z
N MET A 1 -52.68 34.15 -8.09
CA MET A 1 -52.03 33.36 -9.15
C MET A 1 -51.61 32.01 -8.63
N ARG A 2 -52.26 30.91 -8.98
CA ARG A 2 -51.87 29.55 -8.60
C ARG A 2 -50.70 29.14 -9.49
N ASN A 3 -49.55 28.94 -8.85
CA ASN A 3 -48.35 28.44 -9.52
C ASN A 3 -48.61 26.97 -9.96
N GLN A 4 -48.99 26.78 -11.22
CA GLN A 4 -49.12 25.44 -11.79
C GLN A 4 -47.72 24.92 -12.08
N LEU A 5 -47.32 23.88 -11.36
CA LEU A 5 -46.08 23.16 -11.65
C LEU A 5 -46.10 22.61 -13.07
N SER A 6 -44.95 22.71 -13.77
CA SER A 6 -44.83 22.17 -15.14
C SER A 6 -45.15 20.67 -15.16
N PRO A 7 -45.69 20.13 -16.29
CA PRO A 7 -46.05 18.71 -16.38
C PRO A 7 -44.93 17.75 -16.06
N SER A 8 -43.68 18.11 -16.31
CA SER A 8 -42.50 17.33 -15.97
C SER A 8 -42.23 17.27 -14.46
N ARG A 9 -42.39 18.40 -13.75
CA ARG A 9 -42.22 18.45 -12.28
C ARG A 9 -43.32 17.65 -11.57
N ARG A 10 -44.55 17.71 -12.09
CA ARG A 10 -45.69 16.97 -11.55
C ARG A 10 -45.52 15.45 -11.71
N ARG A 11 -45.04 15.00 -12.89
CA ARG A 11 -44.72 13.60 -13.14
C ARG A 11 -43.54 13.10 -12.26
N PHE A 12 -42.52 13.92 -12.08
CA PHE A 12 -41.41 13.59 -11.20
C PHE A 12 -41.86 13.41 -9.75
N LEU A 13 -42.64 14.33 -9.21
CA LEU A 13 -43.19 14.23 -7.85
C LEU A 13 -44.10 13.02 -7.68
N GLN A 14 -44.95 12.72 -8.68
CA GLN A 14 -45.81 11.53 -8.66
C GLN A 14 -45.01 10.23 -8.69
N ALA A 15 -43.96 10.16 -9.52
CA ALA A 15 -43.05 9.00 -9.57
C ALA A 15 -42.28 8.83 -8.25
N SER A 16 -41.82 9.93 -7.65
CA SER A 16 -41.11 9.89 -6.35
C SER A 16 -42.04 9.45 -5.22
N LEU A 17 -43.28 9.90 -5.17
CA LEU A 17 -44.28 9.48 -4.20
C LEU A 17 -44.67 7.99 -4.39
N ALA A 18 -44.81 7.51 -5.62
CA ALA A 18 -45.10 6.11 -5.91
C ALA A 18 -43.93 5.21 -5.54
N ALA A 19 -42.69 5.63 -5.77
CA ALA A 19 -41.48 4.91 -5.34
C ALA A 19 -41.38 4.83 -3.80
N ALA A 20 -41.65 5.95 -3.11
CA ALA A 20 -41.66 5.98 -1.65
C ALA A 20 -42.78 5.06 -1.06
N ALA A 21 -43.96 5.05 -1.67
CA ALA A 21 -45.05 4.17 -1.27
C ALA A 21 -44.74 2.67 -1.52
N ALA A 22 -44.04 2.37 -2.64
CA ALA A 22 -43.61 1.02 -2.97
C ALA A 22 -42.58 0.50 -1.96
N VAL A 23 -41.62 1.35 -1.54
CA VAL A 23 -40.62 1.02 -0.50
C VAL A 23 -41.28 0.80 0.87
N ALA A 24 -42.33 1.62 1.20
CA ALA A 24 -43.05 1.48 2.46
C ALA A 24 -43.91 0.22 2.50
N ALA A 25 -44.31 -0.34 1.35
CA ALA A 25 -45.11 -1.56 1.23
C ALA A 25 -44.28 -2.85 1.23
N LEU A 26 -42.95 -2.75 1.22
CA LEU A 26 -42.07 -3.93 1.31
C LEU A 26 -42.20 -4.58 2.71
N PRO A 27 -42.16 -5.94 2.76
CA PRO A 27 -42.05 -6.63 4.03
C PRO A 27 -40.88 -6.09 4.86
N GLU A 28 -41.01 -6.05 6.19
CA GLU A 28 -39.97 -5.46 7.07
C GLU A 28 -38.58 -6.01 6.84
N GLY A 29 -38.45 -7.29 6.47
CA GLY A 29 -37.16 -7.93 6.13
C GLY A 29 -36.52 -7.47 4.82
N LEU A 30 -37.30 -6.81 3.92
CA LEU A 30 -36.85 -6.33 2.61
C LEU A 30 -36.78 -4.79 2.53
N ARG A 31 -37.12 -4.08 3.59
CA ARG A 31 -36.97 -2.63 3.64
C ARG A 31 -35.49 -2.27 3.60
N ALA A 32 -35.14 -1.31 2.77
CA ALA A 32 -33.76 -0.79 2.67
C ALA A 32 -33.19 -0.43 4.03
N ASP A 33 -34.02 0.04 4.99
CA ASP A 33 -33.65 0.32 6.36
C ASP A 33 -33.08 -0.89 7.13
N ASN A 34 -33.57 -2.12 6.87
CA ASN A 34 -33.06 -3.32 7.50
C ASN A 34 -31.84 -3.90 6.77
N ILE A 35 -31.70 -3.61 5.47
CA ILE A 35 -30.49 -3.95 4.70
C ILE A 35 -29.37 -2.98 5.04
N LEU A 36 -29.66 -1.69 5.24
CA LEU A 36 -28.70 -0.66 5.63
C LEU A 36 -28.38 -0.65 7.15
N ARG A 37 -29.21 -1.30 7.98
CA ARG A 37 -29.07 -1.27 9.44
C ARG A 37 -28.19 -2.36 10.04
N LYS A 38 -27.58 -3.23 9.27
CA LYS A 38 -26.32 -3.79 9.72
C LYS A 38 -25.29 -2.69 9.56
N GLN A 39 -25.27 -1.73 10.47
CA GLN A 39 -24.18 -0.77 10.56
C GLN A 39 -22.92 -1.63 10.68
N ILE A 40 -22.19 -1.70 9.55
CA ILE A 40 -20.85 -2.25 9.58
C ILE A 40 -20.11 -1.31 10.53
N ASP A 41 -19.68 -1.83 11.67
CA ASP A 41 -18.74 -1.09 12.51
C ASP A 41 -17.42 -1.05 11.72
N GLU A 42 -17.21 0.03 10.97
CA GLU A 42 -16.03 0.25 10.14
C GLU A 42 -14.74 0.18 10.98
N TYR A 43 -14.84 0.34 12.28
CA TYR A 43 -13.73 0.40 13.21
C TYR A 43 -13.54 -0.89 13.99
N ALA A 44 -14.40 -1.89 13.79
CA ALA A 44 -14.21 -3.19 14.40
C ALA A 44 -12.82 -3.74 14.05
N PRO A 45 -12.09 -4.35 14.99
CA PRO A 45 -10.70 -4.81 14.77
C PRO A 45 -10.55 -5.73 13.54
N GLY A 46 -11.56 -6.55 13.24
CA GLY A 46 -11.56 -7.48 12.10
C GLY A 46 -11.91 -6.85 10.74
N ASN A 47 -12.31 -5.59 10.69
CA ASN A 47 -12.67 -4.94 9.43
C ASN A 47 -11.46 -4.31 8.73
N ILE A 48 -11.57 -4.22 7.38
CA ILE A 48 -10.60 -3.49 6.56
C ILE A 48 -10.59 -2.02 6.98
N LYS A 49 -9.41 -1.48 7.29
CA LYS A 49 -9.25 -0.08 7.66
C LYS A 49 -8.99 0.77 6.42
N LEU A 50 -9.86 1.75 6.17
CA LEU A 50 -9.58 2.78 5.19
C LEU A 50 -8.49 3.71 5.72
N SER A 51 -7.43 3.88 4.95
CA SER A 51 -6.31 4.74 5.33
C SER A 51 -5.79 5.54 4.15
N HIS A 52 -5.08 6.60 4.44
CA HIS A 52 -4.36 7.39 3.44
C HIS A 52 -2.87 7.43 3.76
N ARG A 53 -2.06 7.45 2.69
CA ARG A 53 -0.61 7.68 2.82
C ARG A 53 -0.38 9.18 3.03
N VAL A 54 0.31 9.51 4.10
CA VAL A 54 0.56 10.90 4.51
C VAL A 54 2.03 11.09 4.90
N SER A 55 2.51 12.33 4.79
CA SER A 55 3.80 12.73 5.33
C SER A 55 3.75 12.78 6.86
N SER A 56 4.87 12.56 7.53
CA SER A 56 5.01 12.81 8.98
C SER A 56 4.90 14.30 9.35
N ASN A 57 4.93 15.20 8.36
CA ASN A 57 4.90 16.64 8.55
C ASN A 57 3.74 17.31 7.80
N LEU A 58 2.52 16.78 7.94
CA LEU A 58 1.32 17.44 7.40
C LEU A 58 1.11 18.81 8.04
N SER A 59 0.56 19.75 7.29
CA SER A 59 0.08 21.01 7.85
C SER A 59 -1.13 20.80 8.77
N GLU A 60 -1.47 21.77 9.59
CA GLU A 60 -2.70 21.71 10.40
C GLU A 60 -3.97 21.73 9.52
N ASP A 61 -3.94 22.45 8.41
CA ASP A 61 -5.04 22.50 7.46
C ASP A 61 -5.28 21.13 6.82
N ASP A 62 -4.21 20.41 6.44
CA ASP A 62 -4.32 19.03 5.93
C ASP A 62 -4.90 18.09 7.00
N LEU A 63 -4.45 18.21 8.24
CA LEU A 63 -4.97 17.40 9.36
C LEU A 63 -6.44 17.70 9.63
N HIS A 64 -6.85 18.95 9.61
CA HIS A 64 -8.26 19.34 9.70
C HIS A 64 -9.08 18.80 8.52
N PHE A 65 -8.55 18.86 7.30
CA PHE A 65 -9.23 18.28 6.13
C PHE A 65 -9.44 16.77 6.30
N LEU A 66 -8.40 16.03 6.71
CA LEU A 66 -8.52 14.59 6.95
C LEU A 66 -9.55 14.26 8.04
N GLN A 67 -9.59 15.07 9.09
CA GLN A 67 -10.59 14.95 10.14
C GLN A 67 -12.02 15.21 9.61
N GLN A 68 -12.20 16.25 8.79
CA GLN A 68 -13.51 16.60 8.20
C GLN A 68 -14.08 15.50 7.30
N ILE A 69 -13.22 14.81 6.54
CA ILE A 69 -13.65 13.67 5.70
C ILE A 69 -13.82 12.37 6.50
N GLY A 70 -13.61 12.38 7.82
CA GLY A 70 -13.78 11.23 8.69
C GLY A 70 -12.68 10.17 8.57
N LEU A 71 -11.51 10.49 8.00
CA LEU A 71 -10.39 9.55 7.94
C LEU A 71 -9.82 9.31 9.35
N ARG A 72 -9.68 8.03 9.73
CA ARG A 72 -9.17 7.64 11.05
C ARG A 72 -7.82 6.95 11.04
N PHE A 73 -7.42 6.36 9.92
CA PHE A 73 -6.18 5.60 9.84
C PHE A 73 -5.21 6.20 8.85
N ALA A 74 -3.95 6.27 9.24
CA ALA A 74 -2.87 6.79 8.40
C ALA A 74 -1.75 5.77 8.22
N ARG A 75 -1.23 5.69 7.00
CA ARG A 75 0.09 5.16 6.68
C ARG A 75 1.05 6.32 6.57
N VAL A 76 1.96 6.45 7.53
CA VAL A 76 2.85 7.62 7.61
C VAL A 76 4.20 7.33 6.97
N GLU A 77 4.71 8.32 6.25
CA GLU A 77 6.03 8.32 5.65
C GLU A 77 6.96 9.25 6.41
N TRP A 78 8.08 8.71 6.91
CA TRP A 78 9.11 9.47 7.61
C TRP A 78 10.37 9.55 6.77
N PRO A 79 10.97 10.77 6.63
CA PRO A 79 12.34 10.90 6.19
C PRO A 79 13.27 10.15 7.16
N GLN A 80 14.37 9.58 6.65
CA GLN A 80 15.28 8.78 7.48
C GLN A 80 15.83 9.58 8.66
N GLU A 81 16.21 10.84 8.42
CA GLU A 81 16.76 11.77 9.42
C GLU A 81 15.75 12.24 10.46
N ARG A 82 14.46 11.96 10.26
CA ARG A 82 13.35 12.32 11.16
C ARG A 82 12.52 11.12 11.58
N SER A 83 13.11 9.95 11.59
CA SER A 83 12.50 8.68 12.00
C SER A 83 12.96 8.19 13.37
N GLY A 84 13.56 9.08 14.18
CA GLY A 84 13.89 8.82 15.58
C GLY A 84 12.62 8.65 16.43
N LEU A 85 12.73 7.92 17.55
CA LEU A 85 11.58 7.60 18.39
C LEU A 85 10.86 8.85 18.92
N ALA A 86 11.62 9.89 19.25
CA ALA A 86 11.05 11.15 19.76
C ALA A 86 10.17 11.83 18.70
N GLU A 87 10.66 11.96 17.47
CA GLU A 87 9.94 12.55 16.35
C GLU A 87 8.73 11.71 15.94
N MET A 88 8.85 10.38 15.98
CA MET A 88 7.74 9.49 15.66
C MET A 88 6.64 9.56 16.73
N ARG A 89 6.99 9.70 18.01
CA ARG A 89 6.02 9.94 19.10
C ARG A 89 5.35 11.30 18.94
N GLU A 90 6.10 12.34 18.64
CA GLU A 90 5.53 13.68 18.38
C GLU A 90 4.52 13.64 17.23
N THR A 91 4.89 12.99 16.10
CA THR A 91 3.98 12.80 14.96
C THR A 91 2.71 12.06 15.38
N ARG A 92 2.83 10.94 16.10
CA ARG A 92 1.70 10.16 16.61
C ARG A 92 0.78 11.01 17.48
N ASP A 93 1.34 11.70 18.46
CA ASP A 93 0.57 12.46 19.44
C ASP A 93 -0.12 13.69 18.79
N ARG A 94 0.55 14.29 17.81
CA ARG A 94 -0.02 15.35 16.98
C ARG A 94 -1.19 14.85 16.14
N TYR A 95 -1.05 13.71 15.43
CA TYR A 95 -2.10 13.17 14.57
C TYR A 95 -3.28 12.68 15.37
N LYS A 96 -3.04 12.12 16.53
CA LYS A 96 -4.09 11.67 17.46
C LYS A 96 -5.03 12.81 17.90
N LYS A 97 -4.55 14.06 18.00
CA LYS A 97 -5.39 15.23 18.31
C LYS A 97 -6.48 15.47 17.25
N TYR A 98 -6.23 15.04 16.00
CA TYR A 98 -7.17 15.13 14.88
C TYR A 98 -7.94 13.83 14.64
N GLY A 99 -7.84 12.86 15.54
CA GLY A 99 -8.52 11.57 15.40
C GLY A 99 -7.85 10.59 14.43
N LEU A 100 -6.62 10.89 13.96
CA LEU A 100 -5.85 9.99 13.10
C LEU A 100 -5.01 9.03 13.95
N GLU A 101 -5.15 7.74 13.66
CA GLU A 101 -4.37 6.65 14.23
C GLU A 101 -3.34 6.16 13.21
N ILE A 102 -2.08 6.08 13.62
CA ILE A 102 -1.00 5.57 12.77
C ILE A 102 -0.96 4.05 12.90
N TYR A 103 -1.37 3.32 11.86
CA TYR A 103 -1.33 1.87 11.88
C TYR A 103 -0.20 1.28 11.03
N SER A 104 0.34 2.05 10.09
CA SER A 104 1.40 1.63 9.19
C SER A 104 2.41 2.75 8.97
N GLY A 105 3.67 2.37 8.77
CA GLY A 105 4.74 3.31 8.46
C GLY A 105 5.66 2.87 7.36
N VAL A 106 6.38 3.83 6.80
CA VAL A 106 7.43 3.61 5.83
C VAL A 106 8.58 4.61 6.03
N GLN A 107 9.79 4.11 5.88
CA GLN A 107 11.05 4.86 5.83
C GLN A 107 11.95 4.11 4.84
N TYR A 108 12.77 4.80 4.08
CA TYR A 108 13.38 4.25 2.88
C TYR A 108 14.86 3.85 3.00
N ALA A 109 15.43 3.65 4.19
CA ALA A 109 16.83 3.19 4.33
C ALA A 109 17.09 1.87 3.59
N TYR A 110 16.11 0.96 3.59
CA TYR A 110 16.18 -0.31 2.85
C TYR A 110 16.26 -0.13 1.32
N ARG A 111 15.91 1.05 0.79
CA ARG A 111 15.98 1.35 -0.66
C ARG A 111 17.35 1.82 -1.12
N SER A 112 18.31 1.98 -0.23
CA SER A 112 19.65 2.36 -0.66
C SER A 112 20.21 1.33 -1.63
N LEU A 113 20.95 1.78 -2.61
CA LEU A 113 21.62 0.87 -3.57
C LEU A 113 22.60 -0.05 -2.86
N LYS A 114 23.17 0.38 -1.72
CA LYS A 114 24.01 -0.47 -0.90
C LYS A 114 23.26 -1.72 -0.43
N VAL A 115 22.05 -1.56 0.10
CA VAL A 115 21.21 -2.67 0.54
C VAL A 115 20.75 -3.52 -0.63
N GLN A 116 20.20 -2.88 -1.64
CA GLN A 116 19.54 -3.59 -2.73
C GLN A 116 20.49 -4.26 -3.71
N LEU A 117 21.68 -3.70 -3.90
CA LEU A 117 22.71 -4.26 -4.78
C LEU A 117 23.85 -4.95 -4.01
N GLY A 118 23.75 -5.06 -2.69
CA GLY A 118 24.75 -5.76 -1.86
C GLY A 118 26.09 -5.05 -1.77
N GLN A 119 26.10 -3.73 -1.83
CA GLN A 119 27.33 -2.93 -1.83
C GLN A 119 27.89 -2.73 -0.39
N PRO A 120 29.18 -2.36 -0.25
CA PRO A 120 29.76 -2.02 1.04
C PRO A 120 29.01 -0.91 1.78
N GLY A 121 28.87 -1.02 3.09
CA GLY A 121 28.13 -0.06 3.93
C GLY A 121 26.61 -0.31 3.98
N ARG A 122 26.12 -1.45 3.45
CA ARG A 122 24.69 -1.80 3.51
C ARG A 122 24.19 -2.02 4.94
N ASP A 123 25.09 -2.48 5.85
CA ASP A 123 24.68 -2.86 7.20
C ASP A 123 24.27 -1.64 8.03
N GLU A 124 24.87 -0.49 7.80
CA GLU A 124 24.48 0.79 8.43
C GLU A 124 23.05 1.20 8.03
N ASP A 125 22.70 1.06 6.76
CA ASP A 125 21.36 1.38 6.27
C ASP A 125 20.33 0.35 6.76
N ILE A 126 20.72 -0.92 6.87
CA ILE A 126 19.89 -1.98 7.46
C ILE A 126 19.65 -1.71 8.94
N GLU A 127 20.68 -1.32 9.71
CA GLU A 127 20.54 -0.96 11.12
C GLU A 127 19.60 0.23 11.32
N SER A 128 19.71 1.25 10.47
CA SER A 128 18.77 2.38 10.46
C SER A 128 17.32 1.92 10.25
N TYR A 129 17.10 0.98 9.34
CA TYR A 129 15.76 0.44 9.09
C TYR A 129 15.27 -0.47 10.23
N GLN A 130 16.15 -1.25 10.84
CA GLN A 130 15.83 -2.03 12.05
C GLN A 130 15.37 -1.12 13.19
N GLN A 131 16.07 0.01 13.40
CA GLN A 131 15.68 0.97 14.42
C GLN A 131 14.30 1.59 14.11
N PHE A 132 14.02 1.88 12.84
CA PHE A 132 12.70 2.35 12.42
C PHE A 132 11.60 1.33 12.73
N ILE A 133 11.84 0.03 12.48
CA ILE A 133 10.87 -1.04 12.80
C ILE A 133 10.59 -1.08 14.31
N ARG A 134 11.62 -1.00 15.17
CA ARG A 134 11.43 -0.93 16.64
C ARG A 134 10.61 0.30 17.03
N ASN A 135 10.97 1.47 16.48
CA ASN A 135 10.26 2.71 16.76
C ASN A 135 8.78 2.66 16.33
N LEU A 136 8.47 1.95 15.24
CA LEU A 136 7.07 1.72 14.81
C LEU A 136 6.29 0.93 15.86
N GLY A 137 6.87 -0.15 16.40
CA GLY A 137 6.26 -0.92 17.49
C GLY A 137 6.04 -0.05 18.73
N ASP A 138 7.04 0.74 19.12
CA ASP A 138 6.99 1.65 20.28
C ASP A 138 5.90 2.74 20.17
N ILE A 139 5.54 3.16 18.98
CA ILE A 139 4.43 4.11 18.76
C ILE A 139 3.07 3.43 18.59
N GLY A 140 3.01 2.09 18.61
CA GLY A 140 1.78 1.30 18.48
C GLY A 140 1.32 1.07 17.03
N ALA A 141 2.16 1.33 16.04
CA ALA A 141 1.88 0.91 14.67
C ALA A 141 2.07 -0.61 14.52
N THR A 142 1.46 -1.20 13.51
CA THR A 142 1.46 -2.68 13.35
C THR A 142 2.09 -3.15 12.04
N ILE A 143 2.33 -2.25 11.09
CA ILE A 143 2.81 -2.59 9.74
C ILE A 143 3.97 -1.68 9.33
N ALA A 144 5.07 -2.27 8.89
CA ALA A 144 6.11 -1.60 8.12
C ALA A 144 5.98 -1.98 6.64
N SER A 145 5.58 -1.03 5.81
CA SER A 145 5.53 -1.24 4.37
C SER A 145 6.92 -1.09 3.76
N TYR A 146 7.30 -2.02 2.90
CA TYR A 146 8.56 -1.97 2.17
C TYR A 146 8.40 -2.53 0.76
N ASP A 147 9.39 -2.31 -0.06
CA ASP A 147 9.57 -2.88 -1.39
C ASP A 147 11.03 -3.22 -1.61
N PHE A 148 11.33 -3.87 -2.71
CA PHE A 148 12.71 -4.18 -3.07
C PHE A 148 12.91 -3.91 -4.57
N HIS A 149 13.05 -2.64 -4.92
CA HIS A 149 13.06 -2.11 -6.30
C HIS A 149 14.40 -1.46 -6.67
N PRO A 150 15.47 -2.24 -6.91
CA PRO A 150 16.71 -1.64 -7.38
C PRO A 150 16.55 -0.97 -8.76
N GLY A 151 17.23 0.15 -8.95
CA GLY A 151 17.28 0.82 -10.24
C GLY A 151 16.00 1.48 -10.73
N ASN A 152 15.20 2.02 -9.85
CA ASN A 152 13.89 2.59 -10.10
C ASN A 152 13.81 3.62 -11.22
N THR A 153 12.96 3.34 -12.20
CA THR A 153 12.37 4.33 -13.12
C THR A 153 10.89 4.03 -13.23
N TYR A 154 10.07 4.83 -12.58
CA TYR A 154 8.62 4.57 -12.47
C TYR A 154 7.80 5.32 -13.53
N THR A 155 8.40 6.26 -14.25
CA THR A 155 7.66 7.21 -15.06
C THR A 155 8.44 7.52 -16.32
N THR A 156 7.81 7.44 -17.49
CA THR A 156 8.37 7.90 -18.74
C THR A 156 7.93 9.33 -19.07
N SER A 157 6.73 9.70 -18.63
CA SER A 157 6.17 11.03 -18.83
C SER A 157 5.05 11.31 -17.81
N GLU A 158 4.58 12.55 -17.84
CA GLU A 158 3.33 12.95 -17.21
C GLU A 158 2.28 13.22 -18.28
N VAL A 159 1.02 12.97 -17.96
CA VAL A 159 -0.12 13.22 -18.85
C VAL A 159 -1.21 13.96 -18.10
N GLU A 160 -1.86 14.88 -18.78
CA GLU A 160 -3.07 15.50 -18.26
C GLU A 160 -4.25 14.54 -18.51
N THR A 161 -5.05 14.31 -17.48
CA THR A 161 -6.22 13.43 -17.56
C THR A 161 -7.45 14.21 -18.03
N GLU A 162 -8.48 13.50 -18.49
CA GLU A 162 -9.76 14.08 -18.88
C GLU A 162 -10.44 14.92 -17.75
N ARG A 163 -10.04 14.69 -16.51
CA ARG A 163 -10.54 15.42 -15.33
C ARG A 163 -9.68 16.62 -14.95
N GLY A 164 -8.64 16.96 -15.75
CA GLY A 164 -7.82 18.14 -15.55
C GLY A 164 -6.74 18.00 -14.45
N TYR A 165 -6.38 16.79 -14.02
CA TYR A 165 -5.24 16.58 -13.15
C TYR A 165 -4.11 15.87 -13.88
N THR A 166 -2.89 16.10 -13.46
CA THR A 166 -1.69 15.45 -13.98
C THR A 166 -1.52 14.06 -13.36
N ALA A 167 -1.32 13.05 -14.21
CA ALA A 167 -1.00 11.69 -13.81
C ALA A 167 0.34 11.22 -14.38
N ARG A 168 1.02 10.37 -13.64
CA ARG A 168 2.24 9.72 -14.13
C ARG A 168 1.89 8.62 -15.13
N LYS A 169 2.65 8.54 -16.21
CA LYS A 169 2.53 7.51 -17.24
C LYS A 169 3.83 6.69 -17.32
N PHE A 170 3.69 5.39 -17.44
CA PHE A 170 4.76 4.51 -17.88
C PHE A 170 4.41 3.93 -19.25
N ASP A 171 5.29 4.12 -20.21
CA ASP A 171 5.20 3.60 -21.57
C ASP A 171 6.43 2.74 -21.84
N LEU A 172 6.23 1.46 -22.12
CA LEU A 172 7.33 0.51 -22.25
C LEU A 172 8.22 0.79 -23.46
N GLU A 173 7.63 1.18 -24.59
CA GLU A 173 8.40 1.50 -25.80
C GLU A 173 9.24 2.76 -25.58
N ASP A 174 8.64 3.78 -25.01
CA ASP A 174 9.31 5.02 -24.65
C ASP A 174 10.42 4.79 -23.61
N PHE A 175 10.17 3.94 -22.60
CA PHE A 175 11.18 3.53 -21.64
C PHE A 175 12.39 2.89 -22.34
N ARG A 176 12.17 1.88 -23.19
CA ARG A 176 13.23 1.16 -23.90
C ARG A 176 14.03 2.08 -24.81
N ASN A 177 13.38 2.98 -25.50
CA ASN A 177 14.03 3.84 -26.50
C ASN A 177 14.76 5.04 -25.91
N ARG A 178 14.31 5.58 -24.78
CA ARG A 178 14.81 6.85 -24.23
C ARG A 178 15.43 6.75 -22.85
N VAL A 179 14.96 5.85 -22.02
CA VAL A 179 15.28 5.82 -20.58
C VAL A 179 16.11 4.61 -20.21
N GLU A 180 15.85 3.45 -20.84
CA GLU A 180 16.53 2.21 -20.47
C GLU A 180 18.02 2.28 -20.81
N LYS A 181 18.84 2.08 -19.79
CA LYS A 181 20.30 2.01 -19.91
C LYS A 181 20.86 1.22 -18.76
N GLN A 182 22.05 0.67 -18.93
CA GLN A 182 22.79 0.12 -17.81
C GLN A 182 23.24 1.28 -16.89
N MET A 183 22.74 1.32 -15.68
CA MET A 183 23.04 2.40 -14.71
C MET A 183 24.15 2.05 -13.73
N HIS A 184 24.59 0.80 -13.70
CA HIS A 184 25.55 0.25 -12.75
C HIS A 184 26.75 -0.32 -13.48
N ASP A 185 27.82 -0.63 -12.73
CA ASP A 185 29.07 -1.21 -13.21
C ASP A 185 28.93 -2.58 -13.90
N ARG A 186 27.86 -3.30 -13.54
CA ARG A 186 27.53 -4.62 -14.11
C ARG A 186 26.01 -4.82 -14.19
N VAL A 187 25.62 -5.88 -14.84
CA VAL A 187 24.25 -6.40 -14.76
C VAL A 187 24.09 -7.15 -13.43
N TYR A 188 23.02 -6.86 -12.72
CA TYR A 188 22.60 -7.56 -11.51
C TYR A 188 21.54 -8.59 -11.87
N THR A 189 21.88 -9.85 -11.70
CA THR A 189 20.99 -10.98 -12.04
C THR A 189 19.91 -11.20 -11.00
N ALA A 190 18.90 -12.01 -11.32
CA ALA A 190 17.88 -12.40 -10.34
C ALA A 190 18.50 -13.08 -9.09
N ASP A 191 19.55 -13.89 -9.27
CA ASP A 191 20.22 -14.53 -8.14
C ASP A 191 20.95 -13.52 -7.23
N ASP A 192 21.56 -12.47 -7.81
CA ASP A 192 22.12 -11.37 -7.02
C ASP A 192 21.05 -10.70 -6.17
N ILE A 193 19.91 -10.38 -6.78
CA ILE A 193 18.80 -9.70 -6.10
C ILE A 193 18.19 -10.60 -5.02
N TRP A 194 18.01 -11.88 -5.29
CA TRP A 194 17.53 -12.84 -4.28
C TRP A 194 18.50 -13.00 -3.11
N ALA A 195 19.79 -13.02 -3.37
CA ALA A 195 20.80 -13.08 -2.31
C ALA A 195 20.75 -11.83 -1.41
N ASN A 196 20.61 -10.65 -2.02
CA ASN A 196 20.51 -9.38 -1.29
C ASN A 196 19.19 -9.25 -0.53
N TYR A 197 18.07 -9.69 -1.12
CA TYR A 197 16.78 -9.75 -0.43
C TYR A 197 16.83 -10.69 0.79
N ALA A 198 17.36 -11.90 0.61
CA ALA A 198 17.50 -12.84 1.72
C ALA A 198 18.41 -12.31 2.83
N TYR A 199 19.47 -11.56 2.47
CA TYR A 199 20.34 -10.91 3.46
C TYR A 199 19.56 -9.85 4.27
N LEU A 200 18.80 -8.99 3.59
CA LEU A 200 17.95 -8.00 4.27
C LEU A 200 16.94 -8.70 5.19
N MET A 201 16.23 -9.72 4.69
CA MET A 201 15.20 -10.41 5.47
C MET A 201 15.76 -11.08 6.73
N LYS A 202 16.95 -11.69 6.66
CA LYS A 202 17.64 -12.26 7.83
C LYS A 202 17.93 -11.21 8.91
N ALA A 203 18.16 -9.97 8.51
CA ALA A 203 18.44 -8.89 9.43
C ALA A 203 17.15 -8.27 10.03
N ILE A 204 16.12 -8.04 9.20
CA ILE A 204 14.97 -7.24 9.63
C ILE A 204 13.79 -8.08 10.18
N LEU A 205 13.60 -9.33 9.73
CA LEU A 205 12.44 -10.12 10.16
C LEU A 205 12.49 -10.48 11.66
N PRO A 206 13.64 -10.85 12.25
CA PRO A 206 13.73 -11.05 13.71
C PRO A 206 13.38 -9.79 14.51
N VAL A 207 13.79 -8.62 14.00
CA VAL A 207 13.46 -7.32 14.63
C VAL A 207 11.96 -7.01 14.52
N ALA A 208 11.36 -7.32 13.38
CA ALA A 208 9.92 -7.16 13.16
C ALA A 208 9.13 -8.05 14.14
N LYS A 209 9.58 -9.30 14.36
CA LYS A 209 9.01 -10.20 15.37
C LYS A 209 9.12 -9.64 16.79
N GLU A 210 10.29 -9.15 17.16
CA GLU A 210 10.54 -8.55 18.49
C GLU A 210 9.62 -7.35 18.73
N ALA A 211 9.40 -6.53 17.72
CA ALA A 211 8.58 -5.31 17.79
C ALA A 211 7.09 -5.54 17.51
N ASP A 212 6.64 -6.78 17.25
CA ASP A 212 5.27 -7.14 16.81
C ASP A 212 4.82 -6.37 15.56
N ILE A 213 5.76 -6.18 14.62
CA ILE A 213 5.52 -5.47 13.35
C ILE A 213 5.40 -6.48 12.20
N LYS A 214 4.42 -6.27 11.33
CA LYS A 214 4.27 -7.03 10.08
C LYS A 214 4.97 -6.29 8.94
N LEU A 215 5.93 -6.95 8.31
CA LEU A 215 6.59 -6.46 7.10
C LEU A 215 5.69 -6.71 5.89
N ALA A 216 5.30 -5.66 5.16
CA ALA A 216 4.40 -5.76 4.02
C ALA A 216 5.12 -5.42 2.71
N LEU A 217 5.47 -6.45 1.93
CA LEU A 217 6.21 -6.35 0.68
C LEU A 217 5.32 -5.85 -0.46
N HIS A 218 5.73 -4.75 -1.09
CA HIS A 218 5.08 -4.20 -2.30
C HIS A 218 5.63 -4.86 -3.56
N PRO A 219 4.79 -5.12 -4.58
CA PRO A 219 5.23 -5.63 -5.88
C PRO A 219 6.18 -4.68 -6.61
N ASP A 220 6.95 -5.23 -7.55
CA ASP A 220 7.75 -4.44 -8.47
C ASP A 220 6.87 -3.57 -9.38
N ASP A 221 7.18 -2.28 -9.45
CA ASP A 221 6.43 -1.31 -10.24
C ASP A 221 7.41 -0.37 -10.99
N PRO A 222 7.39 -0.35 -12.33
CA PRO A 222 6.59 -1.19 -13.25
C PRO A 222 7.02 -2.67 -13.20
N PRO A 223 6.09 -3.60 -13.57
CA PRO A 223 6.33 -5.04 -13.51
C PRO A 223 7.15 -5.53 -14.72
N LEU A 224 8.41 -5.17 -14.76
CA LEU A 224 9.40 -5.62 -15.74
C LEU A 224 10.39 -6.57 -15.08
N GLU A 225 10.78 -7.64 -15.77
CA GLU A 225 11.76 -8.59 -15.24
C GLU A 225 13.19 -8.03 -15.17
N MET A 226 13.48 -7.03 -16.00
CA MET A 226 14.77 -6.35 -16.04
C MET A 226 14.55 -4.86 -16.26
N MET A 227 15.24 -4.02 -15.52
CA MET A 227 15.21 -2.59 -15.69
C MET A 227 16.56 -1.97 -15.38
N ASN A 228 17.10 -1.20 -16.33
CA ASN A 228 18.37 -0.47 -16.18
C ASN A 228 19.57 -1.37 -15.77
N GLY A 229 19.58 -2.63 -16.23
CA GLY A 229 20.64 -3.60 -15.92
C GLY A 229 20.46 -4.30 -14.58
N VAL A 230 19.28 -4.19 -13.95
CA VAL A 230 18.96 -4.84 -12.66
C VAL A 230 17.72 -5.71 -12.80
N ALA A 231 17.83 -6.98 -12.40
CA ALA A 231 16.68 -7.89 -12.38
C ALA A 231 15.68 -7.47 -11.31
N LYS A 232 14.39 -7.66 -11.61
CA LYS A 232 13.28 -7.47 -10.69
C LYS A 232 12.62 -8.81 -10.44
N VAL A 233 12.44 -9.15 -9.17
CA VAL A 233 12.07 -10.50 -8.76
C VAL A 233 10.66 -10.61 -8.18
N PHE A 234 10.00 -9.46 -7.95
CA PHE A 234 8.63 -9.38 -7.43
C PHE A 234 7.62 -8.95 -8.51
N VAL A 235 7.80 -9.49 -9.72
CA VAL A 235 6.93 -9.25 -10.88
C VAL A 235 5.84 -10.32 -10.99
N HIS A 236 6.18 -11.57 -10.66
CA HIS A 236 5.32 -12.75 -10.81
C HIS A 236 5.02 -13.42 -9.48
N TYR A 237 3.96 -14.21 -9.46
CA TYR A 237 3.53 -14.94 -8.26
C TYR A 237 4.64 -15.80 -7.62
N ASP A 238 5.45 -16.46 -8.44
CA ASP A 238 6.54 -17.32 -7.95
C ASP A 238 7.62 -16.52 -7.17
N GLY A 239 7.81 -15.24 -7.49
CA GLY A 239 8.66 -14.35 -6.70
C GLY A 239 8.17 -14.20 -5.26
N TYR A 240 6.86 -14.06 -5.08
CA TYR A 240 6.27 -13.95 -3.74
C TYR A 240 6.32 -15.26 -2.97
N LYS A 241 6.11 -16.39 -3.64
CA LYS A 241 6.28 -17.71 -3.02
C LYS A 241 7.71 -17.89 -2.50
N ARG A 242 8.72 -17.51 -3.31
CA ARG A 242 10.12 -17.56 -2.89
C ARG A 242 10.40 -16.61 -1.72
N ALA A 243 9.80 -15.43 -1.70
CA ALA A 243 9.92 -14.52 -0.56
C ALA A 243 9.28 -15.07 0.72
N GLU A 244 8.12 -15.73 0.61
CA GLU A 244 7.49 -16.46 1.72
C GLU A 244 8.39 -17.58 2.23
N GLU A 245 8.95 -18.40 1.34
CA GLU A 245 9.91 -19.47 1.70
C GLU A 245 11.16 -18.94 2.42
N ILE A 246 11.70 -17.79 1.99
CA ILE A 246 12.80 -17.11 2.67
C ILE A 246 12.38 -16.70 4.09
N SER A 247 11.19 -16.10 4.22
CA SER A 247 10.66 -15.67 5.52
C SER A 247 10.39 -16.86 6.44
N ASP A 248 9.82 -17.93 5.91
CA ASP A 248 9.56 -19.19 6.61
C ASP A 248 10.86 -19.86 7.08
N SER A 249 11.94 -19.72 6.32
CA SER A 249 13.25 -20.27 6.71
C SER A 249 13.87 -19.53 7.91
N ILE A 250 13.46 -18.32 8.19
CA ILE A 250 13.97 -17.47 9.27
C ILE A 250 13.12 -17.61 10.53
N GLU A 251 11.79 -17.52 10.38
CA GLU A 251 10.88 -17.44 11.53
C GLU A 251 10.08 -18.73 11.76
N GLY A 252 10.01 -19.60 10.77
CA GLY A 252 9.18 -20.79 10.75
C GLY A 252 8.00 -20.65 9.80
N LYS A 253 7.42 -21.78 9.42
CA LYS A 253 6.36 -21.85 8.40
C LYS A 253 5.15 -21.00 8.77
N GLY A 254 4.74 -20.15 7.85
CA GLY A 254 3.60 -19.25 8.03
C GLY A 254 3.92 -18.07 8.94
N SER A 255 5.14 -17.50 8.81
CA SER A 255 5.58 -16.32 9.54
C SER A 255 4.48 -15.26 9.64
N PRO A 256 4.02 -14.90 10.86
CA PRO A 256 2.98 -13.89 11.04
C PRO A 256 3.49 -12.46 10.83
N HIS A 257 4.83 -12.28 10.79
CA HIS A 257 5.46 -10.97 10.68
C HIS A 257 5.89 -10.64 9.24
N TRP A 258 5.56 -11.48 8.26
CA TRP A 258 5.76 -11.21 6.86
C TRP A 258 4.45 -11.35 6.07
N GLY A 259 4.25 -10.47 5.07
CA GLY A 259 3.07 -10.50 4.21
C GLY A 259 3.21 -9.55 3.03
N LEU A 260 2.12 -9.35 2.31
CA LEU A 260 2.09 -8.58 1.06
C LEU A 260 1.36 -7.24 1.23
N THR A 261 1.87 -6.23 0.56
CA THR A 261 1.08 -5.08 0.13
C THR A 261 0.41 -5.44 -1.18
N PHE A 262 -0.88 -5.79 -1.17
CA PHE A 262 -1.62 -6.11 -2.38
C PHE A 262 -1.96 -4.83 -3.16
N CYS A 263 -1.04 -4.42 -4.05
CA CYS A 263 -1.24 -3.25 -4.90
C CYS A 263 -2.06 -3.63 -6.14
N VAL A 264 -3.36 -3.36 -6.11
CA VAL A 264 -4.29 -3.66 -7.23
C VAL A 264 -3.84 -3.01 -8.53
N GLY A 265 -3.31 -1.77 -8.48
CA GLY A 265 -2.80 -1.06 -9.65
C GLY A 265 -1.67 -1.83 -10.35
N THR A 266 -0.62 -2.19 -9.61
CA THR A 266 0.52 -2.93 -10.16
C THR A 266 0.10 -4.30 -10.69
N TRP A 267 -0.71 -5.04 -9.93
CA TRP A 267 -1.23 -6.33 -10.37
C TRP A 267 -2.09 -6.23 -11.63
N SER A 268 -2.92 -5.21 -11.77
CA SER A 268 -3.75 -5.02 -12.97
C SER A 268 -2.89 -4.78 -14.22
N VAL A 269 -1.80 -4.04 -14.10
CA VAL A 269 -0.83 -3.84 -15.21
C VAL A 269 -0.12 -5.15 -15.57
N THR A 270 0.30 -5.92 -14.58
CA THR A 270 0.91 -7.23 -14.79
C THR A 270 -0.02 -8.15 -15.56
N PHE A 271 -1.31 -8.20 -15.21
CA PHE A 271 -2.30 -9.06 -15.89
C PHE A 271 -2.71 -8.55 -17.26
N SER A 272 -2.79 -7.24 -17.49
CA SER A 272 -3.16 -6.68 -18.79
C SER A 272 -2.13 -6.96 -19.89
N ASN A 273 -0.87 -7.13 -19.51
CA ASN A 273 0.23 -7.48 -20.44
C ASN A 273 0.36 -9.00 -20.68
N LEU A 274 -0.41 -9.82 -19.95
CA LEU A 274 -0.34 -11.28 -20.02
C LEU A 274 -1.50 -11.87 -20.82
N ASN A 275 -1.47 -11.76 -22.16
CA ASN A 275 -2.31 -12.59 -23.03
C ASN A 275 -2.10 -14.11 -22.83
N ASN A 276 -1.26 -14.53 -21.88
CA ASN A 276 -0.87 -15.91 -21.62
C ASN A 276 -0.91 -16.33 -20.12
N TRP A 277 -1.61 -15.59 -19.24
CA TRP A 277 -1.74 -16.05 -17.87
C TRP A 277 -2.57 -17.34 -17.79
N ARG A 278 -1.94 -18.46 -17.39
CA ARG A 278 -2.57 -19.77 -17.17
C ARG A 278 -2.55 -20.22 -15.71
N GLY A 279 -2.28 -19.33 -14.76
CA GLY A 279 -2.28 -19.65 -13.33
C GLY A 279 -3.68 -19.52 -12.69
N PRO A 280 -3.96 -20.24 -11.60
CA PRO A 280 -5.21 -20.06 -10.88
C PRO A 280 -5.29 -18.66 -10.25
N MET A 281 -6.42 -17.97 -10.44
CA MET A 281 -6.71 -16.67 -9.80
C MET A 281 -7.05 -16.79 -8.29
N SER A 282 -6.67 -17.85 -7.63
CA SER A 282 -6.88 -18.02 -6.20
C SER A 282 -5.68 -17.50 -5.42
N PHE A 283 -5.56 -16.19 -5.29
CA PHE A 283 -4.74 -15.62 -4.23
C PHE A 283 -5.47 -15.84 -2.90
N VAL A 284 -5.02 -16.79 -2.14
CA VAL A 284 -5.31 -16.80 -0.72
C VAL A 284 -4.40 -15.71 -0.12
N VAL A 285 -4.92 -14.49 -0.06
CA VAL A 285 -4.33 -13.48 0.84
C VAL A 285 -4.57 -14.05 2.24
N ARG A 286 -3.58 -14.72 2.79
CA ARG A 286 -3.54 -14.98 4.22
C ARG A 286 -3.34 -13.65 4.91
N LEU A 287 -4.43 -12.93 5.12
CA LEU A 287 -4.44 -11.97 6.21
C LEU A 287 -4.22 -12.80 7.47
N PRO A 288 -3.17 -12.57 8.27
CA PRO A 288 -3.06 -13.21 9.55
C PRO A 288 -4.37 -12.93 10.28
N ALA A 289 -5.00 -13.97 10.81
CA ALA A 289 -6.15 -13.81 11.66
C ALA A 289 -5.75 -12.84 12.77
N VAL A 290 -6.39 -11.68 12.80
CA VAL A 290 -6.30 -10.78 13.94
C VAL A 290 -7.10 -11.49 15.03
N ALA A 291 -6.38 -12.10 15.99
CA ALA A 291 -6.98 -12.63 17.19
C ALA A 291 -7.47 -11.48 18.07
#